data_051696e7e8d11d2b228b8b20eadbf4b6
#
_entry.id   051696e7e8d11d2b228b8b20eadbf4b6
#
_cell.length_a   1.000
_cell.length_b   1.000
_cell.length_c   1.000
_cell.angle_alpha   90.00
_cell.angle_beta   90.00
_cell.angle_gamma   90.00
#
_symmetry.space_group_name_H-M   'P 1'
#
loop_
_entity.id
_entity.type
_entity.pdbx_description
1 polymer ?
#
loop_
_entity_poly.entity_id
_entity_poly.type
_entity_poly.pdbx_seq_one_letter_code
_entity_poly.pdbx_strand_id
1 'polypeptide(L)'
;MALLKMEEWYDLARETNWTPSYVTEDELYPAPMSNNYDIPLETWETFDEPYKVTYRDYVKAQRDKDVGAYSVKSALARSDFFKKASPHWQALLALHFSAVCWAEFHSASAFARMTRFSRSPGMRNMATFGTLDEIRHGQIQIYFAYEFLKHDAVFDWCHKSSKTENWIIISLRHALDDIAHTRDATSTAIMLNMGLELAFTNLQFVAL
;
A
#
# COMPACT_ATOMS: atom_id res chain seq x y z
N MET A 1 -31.67 -6.45 21.27
CA MET A 1 -31.07 -6.58 19.94
C MET A 1 -29.59 -6.96 20.16
N ALA A 2 -29.20 -8.17 19.80
CA ALA A 2 -27.78 -8.57 19.93
C ALA A 2 -26.93 -7.74 18.94
N LEU A 3 -25.83 -7.20 19.42
CA LEU A 3 -24.87 -6.52 18.54
C LEU A 3 -24.19 -7.57 17.66
N LEU A 4 -24.13 -7.32 16.36
CA LEU A 4 -23.40 -8.17 15.43
C LEU A 4 -21.91 -8.23 15.79
N LYS A 5 -21.31 -9.39 15.63
CA LYS A 5 -19.85 -9.55 15.71
C LYS A 5 -19.20 -8.92 14.47
N MET A 6 -17.89 -8.72 14.51
CA MET A 6 -17.12 -8.13 13.43
C MET A 6 -17.31 -8.90 12.11
N GLU A 7 -17.21 -10.22 12.16
CA GLU A 7 -17.38 -11.10 10.99
C GLU A 7 -18.78 -10.99 10.40
N GLU A 8 -19.81 -10.98 11.25
CA GLU A 8 -21.22 -10.82 10.83
C GLU A 8 -21.46 -9.46 10.17
N TRP A 9 -20.83 -8.39 10.67
CA TRP A 9 -20.85 -7.08 10.03
C TRP A 9 -20.17 -7.09 8.67
N TYR A 10 -19.06 -7.78 8.56
CA TYR A 10 -18.31 -7.90 7.31
C TYR A 10 -19.15 -8.64 6.26
N ASP A 11 -19.71 -9.79 6.62
CA ASP A 11 -20.52 -10.61 5.73
C ASP A 11 -21.77 -9.83 5.27
N LEU A 12 -22.46 -9.15 6.19
CA LEU A 12 -23.59 -8.28 5.84
C LEU A 12 -23.20 -7.17 4.86
N ALA A 13 -22.07 -6.51 5.06
CA ALA A 13 -21.58 -5.48 4.14
C ALA A 13 -21.24 -6.04 2.76
N ARG A 14 -20.72 -7.26 2.70
CA ARG A 14 -20.45 -7.98 1.45
C ARG A 14 -21.72 -8.34 0.71
N GLU A 15 -22.72 -8.85 1.41
CA GLU A 15 -24.04 -9.23 0.84
C GLU A 15 -24.83 -8.03 0.33
N THR A 16 -24.65 -6.85 0.92
CA THR A 16 -25.30 -5.61 0.47
C THR A 16 -24.62 -4.97 -0.73
N ASN A 17 -23.66 -5.67 -1.35
CA ASN A 17 -22.97 -5.16 -2.52
C ASN A 17 -23.95 -4.84 -3.65
N TRP A 18 -23.76 -3.66 -4.26
CA TRP A 18 -24.63 -3.19 -5.32
C TRP A 18 -24.47 -4.02 -6.61
N THR A 19 -25.60 -4.41 -7.18
CA THR A 19 -25.65 -5.03 -8.51
C THR A 19 -26.23 -4.03 -9.51
N PRO A 20 -25.57 -3.74 -10.63
CA PRO A 20 -26.09 -2.81 -11.61
C PRO A 20 -27.41 -3.31 -12.24
N SER A 21 -28.30 -2.39 -12.57
CA SER A 21 -29.61 -2.72 -13.15
C SER A 21 -29.68 -2.61 -14.67
N TYR A 22 -28.72 -1.92 -15.31
CA TYR A 22 -28.71 -1.68 -16.76
C TYR A 22 -27.33 -1.84 -17.41
N VAL A 23 -26.28 -2.01 -16.61
CA VAL A 23 -24.92 -2.35 -17.08
C VAL A 23 -24.70 -3.82 -16.78
N THR A 24 -24.21 -4.56 -17.76
CA THR A 24 -23.89 -5.97 -17.55
C THR A 24 -22.64 -6.14 -16.69
N GLU A 25 -22.51 -7.29 -16.05
CA GLU A 25 -21.32 -7.60 -15.26
C GLU A 25 -20.03 -7.59 -16.10
N ASP A 26 -20.10 -8.06 -17.35
CA ASP A 26 -18.95 -8.06 -18.26
C ASP A 26 -18.56 -6.65 -18.73
N GLU A 27 -19.51 -5.73 -18.83
CA GLU A 27 -19.20 -4.31 -19.07
C GLU A 27 -18.56 -3.66 -17.84
N LEU A 28 -19.01 -4.04 -16.65
CA LEU A 28 -18.48 -3.52 -15.39
C LEU A 28 -17.11 -4.09 -15.08
N TYR A 29 -16.91 -5.38 -15.33
CA TYR A 29 -15.68 -6.13 -15.09
C TYR A 29 -15.19 -6.83 -16.37
N PRO A 30 -14.67 -6.09 -17.36
CA PRO A 30 -14.18 -6.68 -18.61
C PRO A 30 -13.12 -7.76 -18.32
N ALA A 31 -13.28 -8.94 -18.91
CA ALA A 31 -12.41 -10.08 -18.67
C ALA A 31 -10.91 -9.78 -18.79
N PRO A 32 -10.43 -9.02 -19.80
CA PRO A 32 -9.01 -8.66 -19.91
C PRO A 32 -8.45 -7.88 -18.72
N MET A 33 -9.32 -7.22 -17.91
CA MET A 33 -8.93 -6.41 -16.76
C MET A 33 -9.26 -7.07 -15.41
N SER A 34 -10.24 -7.97 -15.40
CA SER A 34 -10.78 -8.56 -14.17
C SER A 34 -10.50 -10.06 -14.03
N ASN A 35 -10.38 -10.78 -15.12
CA ASN A 35 -10.23 -12.23 -15.14
C ASN A 35 -9.42 -12.73 -16.34
N ASN A 36 -8.24 -12.19 -16.56
CA ASN A 36 -7.37 -12.54 -17.69
C ASN A 36 -6.85 -14.01 -17.65
N TYR A 37 -6.99 -14.69 -16.52
CA TYR A 37 -6.57 -16.07 -16.32
C TYR A 37 -7.70 -17.08 -16.39
N ASP A 38 -8.87 -16.68 -16.87
CA ASP A 38 -10.06 -17.53 -17.00
C ASP A 38 -10.43 -18.29 -15.71
N ILE A 39 -10.24 -17.64 -14.58
CA ILE A 39 -10.62 -18.20 -13.27
C ILE A 39 -12.15 -18.37 -13.27
N PRO A 40 -12.67 -19.55 -12.90
CA PRO A 40 -14.11 -19.77 -12.84
C PRO A 40 -14.83 -18.72 -11.99
N LEU A 41 -15.97 -18.21 -12.46
CA LEU A 41 -16.74 -17.18 -11.73
C LEU A 41 -17.11 -17.66 -10.33
N GLU A 42 -17.48 -18.91 -10.17
CA GLU A 42 -17.75 -19.53 -8.87
C GLU A 42 -16.60 -19.36 -7.88
N THR A 43 -15.35 -19.40 -8.34
CA THR A 43 -14.17 -19.18 -7.49
C THR A 43 -14.15 -17.74 -6.95
N TRP A 44 -14.55 -16.76 -7.77
CA TRP A 44 -14.64 -15.36 -7.33
C TRP A 44 -15.80 -15.12 -6.36
N GLU A 45 -16.93 -15.80 -6.58
CA GLU A 45 -18.14 -15.66 -5.75
C GLU A 45 -17.97 -16.36 -4.40
N THR A 46 -17.29 -17.49 -4.36
CA THR A 46 -17.06 -18.29 -3.15
C THR A 46 -15.78 -17.93 -2.41
N PHE A 47 -14.99 -16.99 -2.94
CA PHE A 47 -13.78 -16.54 -2.24
C PHE A 47 -14.12 -15.98 -0.87
N ASP A 48 -13.57 -16.60 0.15
CA ASP A 48 -13.71 -16.18 1.55
C ASP A 48 -12.38 -15.62 2.06
N GLU A 49 -12.37 -14.37 2.44
CA GLU A 49 -11.17 -13.68 2.86
C GLU A 49 -10.71 -14.21 4.24
N PRO A 50 -9.42 -14.57 4.39
CA PRO A 50 -8.91 -15.03 5.68
C PRO A 50 -8.95 -13.95 6.76
N TYR A 51 -8.98 -12.67 6.37
CA TYR A 51 -9.05 -11.52 7.28
C TYR A 51 -10.26 -10.65 6.92
N LYS A 52 -11.28 -10.71 7.77
CA LYS A 52 -12.52 -9.94 7.60
C LYS A 52 -12.41 -8.61 8.34
N VAL A 53 -11.83 -7.61 7.70
CA VAL A 53 -11.61 -6.28 8.30
C VAL A 53 -12.70 -5.33 7.87
N THR A 54 -13.47 -4.79 8.84
CA THR A 54 -14.42 -3.72 8.59
C THR A 54 -13.72 -2.36 8.57
N TYR A 55 -14.36 -1.34 7.97
CA TYR A 55 -13.85 0.03 7.98
C TYR A 55 -13.58 0.54 9.40
N ARG A 56 -14.47 0.24 10.36
CA ARG A 56 -14.29 0.62 11.75
C ARG A 56 -13.02 0.05 12.37
N ASP A 57 -12.76 -1.23 12.12
CA ASP A 57 -11.59 -1.92 12.68
C ASP A 57 -10.31 -1.45 12.00
N TYR A 58 -10.36 -1.20 10.69
CA TYR A 58 -9.28 -0.58 9.94
C TYR A 58 -8.91 0.79 10.54
N VAL A 59 -9.86 1.70 10.68
CA VAL A 59 -9.61 3.05 11.24
C VAL A 59 -9.03 2.97 12.66
N LYS A 60 -9.54 2.07 13.50
CA LYS A 60 -9.01 1.87 14.86
C LYS A 60 -7.57 1.39 14.82
N ALA A 61 -7.26 0.37 14.00
CA ALA A 61 -5.91 -0.17 13.87
C ALA A 61 -4.92 0.90 13.34
N GLN A 62 -5.32 1.67 12.34
CA GLN A 62 -4.47 2.72 11.79
C GLN A 62 -4.23 3.86 12.79
N ARG A 63 -5.26 4.28 13.54
CA ARG A 63 -5.08 5.24 14.62
C ARG A 63 -4.03 4.81 15.64
N ASP A 64 -4.07 3.56 16.07
CA ASP A 64 -3.14 3.03 17.06
C ASP A 64 -1.69 3.00 16.50
N LYS A 65 -1.53 2.63 15.23
CA LYS A 65 -0.23 2.69 14.51
C LYS A 65 0.28 4.12 14.38
N ASP A 66 -0.58 5.08 14.02
CA ASP A 66 -0.21 6.48 13.84
C ASP A 66 0.24 7.12 15.15
N VAL A 67 -0.44 6.83 16.26
CA VAL A 67 -0.01 7.29 17.59
C VAL A 67 1.42 6.81 17.88
N GLY A 68 1.75 5.55 17.56
CA GLY A 68 3.10 5.01 17.68
C GLY A 68 4.11 5.77 16.81
N ALA A 69 3.84 5.87 15.52
CA ALA A 69 4.73 6.52 14.55
C ALA A 69 5.03 7.99 14.91
N TYR A 70 3.98 8.78 15.17
CA TYR A 70 4.17 10.20 15.53
C TYR A 70 4.82 10.39 16.89
N SER A 71 4.66 9.46 17.83
CA SER A 71 5.38 9.46 19.12
C SER A 71 6.87 9.26 18.93
N VAL A 72 7.28 8.33 18.08
CA VAL A 72 8.69 8.10 17.72
C VAL A 72 9.31 9.35 17.10
N LYS A 73 8.64 9.99 16.14
CA LYS A 73 9.10 11.26 15.55
C LYS A 73 9.32 12.33 16.61
N SER A 74 8.39 12.47 17.53
CA SER A 74 8.50 13.47 18.61
C SER A 74 9.65 13.16 19.58
N ALA A 75 9.96 11.88 19.81
CA ALA A 75 11.11 11.47 20.59
C ALA A 75 12.44 11.75 19.88
N LEU A 76 12.53 11.44 18.59
CA LEU A 76 13.70 11.72 17.76
C LEU A 76 14.00 13.23 17.68
N ALA A 77 12.99 14.06 17.52
CA ALA A 77 13.14 15.53 17.46
C ALA A 77 13.74 16.12 18.75
N ARG A 78 13.56 15.45 19.90
CA ARG A 78 14.11 15.87 21.21
C ARG A 78 15.40 15.16 21.60
N SER A 79 15.86 14.23 20.79
CA SER A 79 17.05 13.42 21.06
C SER A 79 18.27 13.92 20.29
N ASP A 80 19.44 13.51 20.73
CA ASP A 80 20.69 13.69 20.00
C ASP A 80 20.94 12.58 18.98
N PHE A 81 19.90 11.85 18.57
CA PHE A 81 20.01 10.67 17.72
C PHE A 81 20.83 10.94 16.46
N PHE A 82 20.51 12.01 15.71
CA PHE A 82 21.19 12.32 14.45
C PHE A 82 22.67 12.64 14.63
N LYS A 83 23.06 13.27 15.74
CA LYS A 83 24.46 13.53 16.05
C LYS A 83 25.24 12.26 16.39
N LYS A 84 24.55 11.24 16.90
CA LYS A 84 25.14 9.97 17.37
C LYS A 84 25.00 8.85 16.34
N ALA A 85 24.08 8.95 15.40
CA ALA A 85 23.87 7.96 14.36
C ALA A 85 25.09 7.85 13.44
N SER A 86 25.51 6.62 13.15
CA SER A 86 26.59 6.40 12.20
C SER A 86 26.21 6.87 10.78
N PRO A 87 27.20 7.23 9.92
CA PRO A 87 26.93 7.60 8.54
C PRO A 87 26.13 6.54 7.76
N HIS A 88 26.32 5.26 8.06
CA HIS A 88 25.57 4.16 7.45
C HIS A 88 24.08 4.22 7.82
N TRP A 89 23.78 4.46 9.09
CA TRP A 89 22.41 4.64 9.56
C TRP A 89 21.75 5.87 8.93
N GLN A 90 22.47 6.98 8.85
CA GLN A 90 21.96 8.20 8.20
C GLN A 90 21.65 7.95 6.72
N ALA A 91 22.53 7.26 5.98
CA ALA A 91 22.29 6.90 4.59
C ALA A 91 21.08 5.97 4.41
N LEU A 92 20.91 4.98 5.29
CA LEU A 92 19.80 4.06 5.25
C LEU A 92 18.46 4.77 5.53
N LEU A 93 18.42 5.65 6.55
CA LEU A 93 17.24 6.47 6.85
C LEU A 93 16.91 7.42 5.68
N ALA A 94 17.93 8.01 5.04
CA ALA A 94 17.72 8.86 3.87
C ALA A 94 17.15 8.07 2.68
N LEU A 95 17.60 6.84 2.46
CA LEU A 95 17.02 5.96 1.44
C LEU A 95 15.56 5.66 1.75
N HIS A 96 15.25 5.21 2.96
CA HIS A 96 13.90 4.79 3.33
C HIS A 96 12.90 5.96 3.35
N PHE A 97 13.22 7.05 4.03
CA PHE A 97 12.26 8.15 4.22
C PHE A 97 12.27 9.19 3.09
N SER A 98 13.36 9.35 2.37
CA SER A 98 13.46 10.42 1.38
C SER A 98 13.53 9.91 -0.06
N ALA A 99 14.24 8.81 -0.30
CA ALA A 99 14.52 8.41 -1.68
C ALA A 99 13.42 7.56 -2.31
N VAL A 100 12.63 6.83 -1.54
CA VAL A 100 11.66 5.84 -2.05
C VAL A 100 10.20 6.14 -1.73
N CYS A 101 9.89 7.22 -1.02
CA CYS A 101 8.52 7.56 -0.62
C CYS A 101 7.53 7.69 -1.81
N TRP A 102 8.01 8.00 -3.01
CA TRP A 102 7.19 8.06 -4.22
C TRP A 102 6.69 6.68 -4.67
N ALA A 103 7.40 5.60 -4.30
CA ALA A 103 6.98 4.23 -4.61
C ALA A 103 5.64 3.87 -3.97
N GLU A 104 5.39 4.35 -2.74
CA GLU A 104 4.13 4.15 -2.03
C GLU A 104 2.94 4.70 -2.85
N PHE A 105 3.09 5.88 -3.45
CA PHE A 105 2.03 6.46 -4.29
C PHE A 105 1.79 5.67 -5.59
N HIS A 106 2.82 5.00 -6.14
CA HIS A 106 2.65 4.09 -7.27
C HIS A 106 1.94 2.81 -6.83
N SER A 107 2.30 2.26 -5.68
CA SER A 107 1.61 1.12 -5.06
C SER A 107 0.14 1.45 -4.78
N ALA A 108 -0.15 2.64 -4.24
CA ALA A 108 -1.53 3.12 -4.08
C ALA A 108 -2.32 3.11 -5.39
N SER A 109 -1.71 3.54 -6.49
CA SER A 109 -2.35 3.52 -7.80
C SER A 109 -2.62 2.10 -8.32
N ALA A 110 -1.74 1.16 -8.01
CA ALA A 110 -1.92 -0.26 -8.34
C ALA A 110 -3.08 -0.87 -7.53
N PHE A 111 -3.14 -0.64 -6.22
CA PHE A 111 -4.26 -1.05 -5.38
C PHE A 111 -5.60 -0.44 -5.83
N ALA A 112 -5.61 0.84 -6.22
CA ALA A 112 -6.82 1.49 -6.75
C ALA A 112 -7.33 0.79 -8.02
N ARG A 113 -6.43 0.32 -8.89
CA ARG A 113 -6.80 -0.48 -10.07
C ARG A 113 -7.38 -1.83 -9.66
N MET A 114 -6.79 -2.51 -8.68
CA MET A 114 -7.35 -3.75 -8.13
C MET A 114 -8.75 -3.51 -7.54
N THR A 115 -8.95 -2.43 -6.81
CA THR A 115 -10.27 -2.02 -6.30
C THR A 115 -11.28 -1.88 -7.44
N ARG A 116 -10.88 -1.27 -8.57
CA ARG A 116 -11.81 -1.05 -9.70
C ARG A 116 -12.17 -2.32 -10.45
N PHE A 117 -11.24 -3.25 -10.62
CA PHE A 117 -11.41 -4.38 -11.54
C PHE A 117 -11.51 -5.75 -10.87
N SER A 118 -11.31 -5.89 -9.56
CA SER A 118 -11.50 -7.17 -8.88
C SER A 118 -12.97 -7.56 -8.88
N ARG A 119 -13.28 -8.80 -9.27
CA ARG A 119 -14.64 -9.33 -9.27
C ARG A 119 -15.14 -9.62 -7.84
N SER A 120 -14.29 -10.13 -6.98
CA SER A 120 -14.66 -10.42 -5.59
C SER A 120 -14.88 -9.14 -4.78
N PRO A 121 -16.01 -8.97 -4.09
CA PRO A 121 -16.24 -7.86 -3.16
C PRO A 121 -15.18 -7.76 -2.07
N GLY A 122 -14.71 -8.89 -1.54
CA GLY A 122 -13.68 -8.94 -0.52
C GLY A 122 -12.32 -8.45 -1.04
N MET A 123 -11.92 -8.88 -2.24
CA MET A 123 -10.71 -8.36 -2.86
C MET A 123 -10.79 -6.85 -3.12
N ARG A 124 -11.95 -6.33 -3.51
CA ARG A 124 -12.16 -4.88 -3.65
C ARG A 124 -12.00 -4.14 -2.32
N ASN A 125 -12.58 -4.70 -1.25
CA ASN A 125 -12.46 -4.13 0.09
C ASN A 125 -11.00 -4.11 0.56
N MET A 126 -10.29 -5.23 0.43
CA MET A 126 -8.87 -5.35 0.75
C MET A 126 -8.01 -4.35 -0.05
N ALA A 127 -8.22 -4.27 -1.36
CA ALA A 127 -7.47 -3.35 -2.22
C ALA A 127 -7.78 -1.87 -1.92
N THR A 128 -9.00 -1.56 -1.48
CA THR A 128 -9.35 -0.22 -1.01
C THR A 128 -8.55 0.17 0.22
N PHE A 129 -8.45 -0.72 1.20
CA PHE A 129 -7.63 -0.47 2.39
C PHE A 129 -6.14 -0.40 2.04
N GLY A 130 -5.65 -1.26 1.13
CA GLY A 130 -4.30 -1.17 0.60
C GLY A 130 -4.02 0.21 -0.02
N THR A 131 -4.92 0.73 -0.85
CA THR A 131 -4.80 2.09 -1.41
C THR A 131 -4.61 3.15 -0.33
N LEU A 132 -5.41 3.08 0.74
CA LEU A 132 -5.33 4.03 1.86
C LEU A 132 -4.02 3.86 2.65
N ASP A 133 -3.58 2.63 2.86
CA ASP A 133 -2.34 2.35 3.58
C ASP A 133 -1.13 2.90 2.82
N GLU A 134 -1.04 2.70 1.50
CA GLU A 134 0.07 3.19 0.71
C GLU A 134 0.15 4.72 0.67
N ILE A 135 -1.00 5.40 0.54
CA ILE A 135 -1.05 6.87 0.65
C ILE A 135 -0.56 7.31 2.03
N ARG A 136 -0.98 6.62 3.07
CA ARG A 136 -0.57 6.90 4.45
C ARG A 136 0.93 6.67 4.66
N HIS A 137 1.49 5.56 4.13
CA HIS A 137 2.91 5.26 4.20
C HIS A 137 3.74 6.35 3.54
N GLY A 138 3.41 6.72 2.31
CA GLY A 138 4.11 7.79 1.60
C GLY A 138 4.06 9.13 2.36
N GLN A 139 2.93 9.48 2.94
CA GLN A 139 2.79 10.70 3.75
C GLN A 139 3.61 10.65 5.04
N ILE A 140 3.64 9.51 5.74
CA ILE A 140 4.45 9.33 6.94
C ILE A 140 5.94 9.44 6.60
N GLN A 141 6.39 8.81 5.53
CA GLN A 141 7.78 8.89 5.07
C GLN A 141 8.19 10.35 4.79
N ILE A 142 7.38 11.08 4.03
CA ILE A 142 7.62 12.50 3.76
C ILE A 142 7.66 13.31 5.07
N TYR A 143 6.76 13.04 5.99
CA TYR A 143 6.70 13.74 7.27
C TYR A 143 7.97 13.51 8.10
N PHE A 144 8.49 12.30 8.15
CA PHE A 144 9.78 12.00 8.80
C PHE A 144 10.96 12.65 8.05
N ALA A 145 10.96 12.59 6.73
CA ALA A 145 12.00 13.24 5.92
C ALA A 145 12.10 14.74 6.21
N TYR A 146 10.97 15.44 6.33
CA TYR A 146 10.95 16.85 6.69
C TYR A 146 11.48 17.13 8.11
N GLU A 147 11.26 16.23 9.04
CA GLU A 147 11.86 16.35 10.36
C GLU A 147 13.38 16.17 10.30
N PHE A 148 13.84 15.17 9.56
CA PHE A 148 15.26 14.85 9.40
C PHE A 148 16.01 15.90 8.60
N LEU A 149 15.36 16.57 7.66
CA LEU A 149 15.93 17.67 6.88
C LEU A 149 16.46 18.80 7.75
N LYS A 150 15.92 19.02 8.93
CA LYS A 150 16.42 20.00 9.90
C LYS A 150 17.83 19.68 10.40
N HIS A 151 18.25 18.44 10.28
CA HIS A 151 19.54 17.95 10.75
C HIS A 151 20.53 17.73 9.61
N ASP A 152 20.05 17.28 8.42
CA ASP A 152 20.91 17.02 7.27
C ASP A 152 20.13 17.25 5.96
N ALA A 153 20.74 18.04 5.05
CA ALA A 153 20.18 18.31 3.72
C ALA A 153 20.07 17.07 2.82
N VAL A 154 20.72 15.97 3.14
CA VAL A 154 20.57 14.69 2.43
C VAL A 154 19.14 14.18 2.43
N PHE A 155 18.31 14.59 3.38
CA PHE A 155 16.89 14.24 3.44
C PHE A 155 16.00 15.04 2.48
N ASP A 156 16.52 16.01 1.72
CA ASP A 156 15.78 16.76 0.69
C ASP A 156 15.70 15.99 -0.64
N TRP A 157 15.21 14.77 -0.62
CA TRP A 157 15.18 13.90 -1.81
C TRP A 157 13.79 13.45 -2.25
N CYS A 158 12.75 13.58 -1.43
CA CYS A 158 11.40 13.04 -1.69
C CYS A 158 10.85 13.34 -3.08
N HIS A 159 11.09 14.54 -3.60
CA HIS A 159 10.58 15.00 -4.90
C HIS A 159 11.60 14.91 -6.05
N LYS A 160 12.84 14.52 -5.76
CA LYS A 160 13.94 14.47 -6.72
C LYS A 160 14.39 13.06 -7.03
N SER A 161 14.30 12.16 -6.05
CA SER A 161 14.91 10.83 -6.10
C SER A 161 14.45 9.99 -7.29
N SER A 162 13.16 10.05 -7.63
CA SER A 162 12.62 9.29 -8.77
C SER A 162 13.27 9.64 -10.12
N LYS A 163 13.96 10.78 -10.21
CA LYS A 163 14.64 11.26 -11.42
C LYS A 163 16.15 11.01 -11.40
N THR A 164 16.69 10.41 -10.35
CA THR A 164 18.12 10.14 -10.26
C THR A 164 18.51 8.92 -11.09
N GLU A 165 19.80 8.85 -11.43
CA GLU A 165 20.40 7.71 -12.13
C GLU A 165 21.06 6.69 -11.18
N ASN A 166 20.75 6.77 -9.88
CA ASN A 166 21.19 5.77 -8.92
C ASN A 166 20.59 4.40 -9.29
N TRP A 167 21.41 3.36 -9.33
CA TRP A 167 21.00 2.04 -9.79
C TRP A 167 19.84 1.43 -8.98
N ILE A 168 19.78 1.67 -7.65
CA ILE A 168 18.69 1.22 -6.79
C ILE A 168 17.39 1.88 -7.24
N ILE A 169 17.42 3.18 -7.46
CA ILE A 169 16.23 3.95 -7.88
C ILE A 169 15.79 3.58 -9.29
N ILE A 170 16.75 3.36 -10.20
CA ILE A 170 16.45 2.87 -11.56
C ILE A 170 15.75 1.51 -11.49
N SER A 171 16.30 0.57 -10.70
CA SER A 171 15.71 -0.77 -10.55
C SER A 171 14.28 -0.70 -9.97
N LEU A 172 14.08 0.14 -8.96
CA LEU A 172 12.76 0.35 -8.39
C LEU A 172 11.78 0.96 -9.39
N ARG A 173 12.19 1.96 -10.18
CA ARG A 173 11.36 2.52 -11.26
C ARG A 173 10.94 1.44 -12.26
N HIS A 174 11.86 0.61 -12.72
CA HIS A 174 11.54 -0.48 -13.65
C HIS A 174 10.52 -1.45 -13.04
N ALA A 175 10.69 -1.86 -11.79
CA ALA A 175 9.72 -2.72 -11.11
C ALA A 175 8.33 -2.08 -11.02
N LEU A 176 8.26 -0.79 -10.71
CA LEU A 176 6.99 -0.05 -10.65
C LEU A 176 6.38 0.18 -12.03
N ASP A 177 7.20 0.41 -13.05
CA ASP A 177 6.74 0.49 -14.44
C ASP A 177 6.14 -0.84 -14.90
N ASP A 178 6.74 -1.97 -14.55
CA ASP A 178 6.20 -3.30 -14.85
C ASP A 178 4.86 -3.53 -14.16
N ILE A 179 4.72 -3.13 -12.88
CA ILE A 179 3.44 -3.16 -12.17
C ILE A 179 2.42 -2.24 -12.85
N ALA A 180 2.82 -1.05 -13.28
CA ALA A 180 1.95 -0.12 -13.99
C ALA A 180 1.51 -0.65 -15.36
N HIS A 181 2.30 -1.49 -16.02
CA HIS A 181 1.98 -2.13 -17.29
C HIS A 181 1.05 -3.34 -17.15
N THR A 182 0.85 -3.89 -15.96
CA THR A 182 -0.14 -4.95 -15.76
C THR A 182 -1.52 -4.47 -16.20
N ARG A 183 -2.26 -5.35 -16.90
CA ARG A 183 -3.56 -4.97 -17.47
C ARG A 183 -4.73 -5.42 -16.62
N ASP A 184 -4.52 -6.38 -15.76
CA ASP A 184 -5.57 -7.01 -14.98
C ASP A 184 -5.28 -6.99 -13.47
N ALA A 185 -6.34 -7.13 -12.68
CA ALA A 185 -6.28 -7.06 -11.23
C ALA A 185 -5.44 -8.16 -10.61
N THR A 186 -5.46 -9.37 -11.18
CA THR A 186 -4.74 -10.54 -10.65
C THR A 186 -3.24 -10.39 -10.85
N SER A 187 -2.79 -10.04 -12.08
CA SER A 187 -1.38 -9.75 -12.34
C SER A 187 -0.87 -8.60 -11.46
N THR A 188 -1.67 -7.54 -11.31
CA THR A 188 -1.34 -6.42 -10.43
C THR A 188 -1.16 -6.89 -8.99
N ALA A 189 -2.08 -7.72 -8.47
CA ALA A 189 -2.00 -8.26 -7.13
C ALA A 189 -0.74 -9.10 -6.89
N ILE A 190 -0.40 -9.97 -7.84
CA ILE A 190 0.78 -10.83 -7.75
C ILE A 190 2.06 -9.99 -7.77
N MET A 191 2.20 -9.10 -8.74
CA MET A 191 3.42 -8.31 -8.89
C MET A 191 3.61 -7.34 -7.72
N LEU A 192 2.53 -6.71 -7.23
CA LEU A 192 2.60 -5.79 -6.11
C LEU A 192 2.89 -6.53 -4.81
N ASN A 193 2.04 -7.48 -4.41
CA ASN A 193 2.12 -8.08 -3.08
C ASN A 193 3.20 -9.16 -2.97
N MET A 194 3.45 -9.95 -4.03
CA MET A 194 4.43 -11.02 -3.99
C MET A 194 5.79 -10.60 -4.56
N GLY A 195 5.81 -9.70 -5.53
CA GLY A 195 7.03 -9.17 -6.11
C GLY A 195 7.60 -8.01 -5.29
N LEU A 196 6.93 -6.87 -5.30
CA LEU A 196 7.43 -5.65 -4.70
C LEU A 196 7.43 -5.72 -3.16
N GLU A 197 6.29 -6.01 -2.54
CA GLU A 197 6.15 -5.99 -1.08
C GLU A 197 7.03 -7.03 -0.40
N LEU A 198 7.03 -8.27 -0.87
CA LEU A 198 7.86 -9.31 -0.25
C LEU A 198 9.35 -9.10 -0.52
N ALA A 199 9.74 -8.65 -1.71
CA ALA A 199 11.14 -8.51 -2.06
C ALA A 199 11.73 -7.19 -1.54
N PHE A 200 11.08 -6.06 -1.84
CA PHE A 200 11.64 -4.74 -1.57
C PHE A 200 11.35 -4.26 -0.14
N THR A 201 10.11 -4.35 0.31
CA THR A 201 9.71 -3.88 1.64
C THR A 201 10.36 -4.71 2.74
N ASN A 202 10.36 -6.05 2.59
CA ASN A 202 11.05 -6.91 3.56
C ASN A 202 12.56 -6.67 3.58
N LEU A 203 13.19 -6.42 2.42
CA LEU A 203 14.61 -6.08 2.38
C LEU A 203 14.90 -4.80 3.18
N GLN A 204 14.07 -3.79 3.08
CA GLN A 204 14.20 -2.57 3.87
C GLN A 204 14.12 -2.85 5.38
N PHE A 205 13.15 -3.64 5.83
CA PHE A 205 13.00 -3.99 7.25
C PHE A 205 14.15 -4.84 7.79
N VAL A 206 14.73 -5.71 6.98
CA VAL A 206 15.90 -6.51 7.40
C VAL A 206 17.18 -5.66 7.43
N ALA A 207 17.26 -4.61 6.60
CA ALA A 207 18.41 -3.71 6.55
C ALA A 207 18.37 -2.62 7.63
N LEU A 208 17.19 -2.27 8.13
CA LEU A 208 16.98 -1.31 9.24
C LEU A 208 17.03 -2.00 10.59
#